data_d8800fb8d60f83a1303b09994ed24ee9
#
_entry.id   d8800fb8d60f83a1303b09994ed24ee9
#
_cell.length_a   1.000
_cell.length_b   1.000
_cell.length_c   1.000
_cell.angle_alpha   90.00
_cell.angle_beta   90.00
_cell.angle_gamma   90.00
#
_symmetry.space_group_name_H-M   'P 1'
#
loop_
_entity.id
_entity.type
_entity.pdbx_description
1 polymer ?
#
loop_
_entity_poly.entity_id
_entity_poly.type
_entity_poly.pdbx_seq_one_letter_code
_entity_poly.pdbx_strand_id
1 'polypeptide(L)'
;LHLCAIAFSVVWYVTVFSKNTGSPLTEGSPSLGLRQQVIEAVQHIPAVLAQGIGNFGWLDTPMPRMTLILYLVMLVPLLVFAISRTTRLVGSMVVALCLVSALLVVAQDINYYNLLRNFGSQGRHVMPLLVGIPILAMRKVKLPSRTNAVVVVVWALIMVWSGLAALRRYAVGILPGNQLEMYTQAAWQPDIGIWLATFALAFGAIASAWCAWRISVTAHDR
;
A
#
# COMPACT_ATOMS: atom_id res chain seq x y z
N LEU A 1 -18.72 -1.65 -16.48
CA LEU A 1 -17.30 -1.93 -16.20
C LEU A 1 -17.08 -2.43 -14.76
N HIS A 2 -17.58 -1.73 -13.72
CA HIS A 2 -17.37 -2.12 -12.32
C HIS A 2 -18.01 -3.46 -11.95
N LEU A 3 -19.23 -3.74 -12.43
CA LEU A 3 -19.89 -5.03 -12.21
C LEU A 3 -19.11 -6.19 -12.85
N CYS A 4 -18.54 -6.00 -14.04
CA CYS A 4 -17.70 -7.01 -14.69
C CYS A 4 -16.41 -7.27 -13.90
N ALA A 5 -15.77 -6.22 -13.35
CA ALA A 5 -14.59 -6.37 -12.52
C ALA A 5 -14.90 -7.13 -11.23
N ILE A 6 -16.03 -6.82 -10.58
CA ILE A 6 -16.48 -7.54 -9.37
C ILE A 6 -16.78 -9.01 -9.71
N ALA A 7 -17.53 -9.25 -10.78
CA ALA A 7 -17.85 -10.63 -11.21
C ALA A 7 -16.58 -11.42 -11.52
N PHE A 8 -15.63 -10.83 -12.26
CA PHE A 8 -14.34 -11.45 -12.54
C PHE A 8 -13.56 -11.76 -11.25
N SER A 9 -13.51 -10.82 -10.31
CA SER A 9 -12.82 -11.02 -9.03
C SER A 9 -13.45 -12.15 -8.21
N VAL A 10 -14.79 -12.24 -8.18
CA VAL A 10 -15.51 -13.32 -7.49
C VAL A 10 -15.24 -14.66 -8.17
N VAL A 11 -15.34 -14.72 -9.50
CA VAL A 11 -15.06 -15.95 -10.26
C VAL A 11 -13.60 -16.39 -10.05
N TRP A 12 -12.65 -15.46 -10.14
CA TRP A 12 -11.24 -15.73 -9.87
C TRP A 12 -11.03 -16.29 -8.45
N TYR A 13 -11.62 -15.65 -7.45
CA TYR A 13 -11.52 -16.11 -6.06
C TYR A 13 -12.05 -17.51 -5.87
N VAL A 14 -13.26 -17.79 -6.39
CA VAL A 14 -13.90 -19.09 -6.24
C VAL A 14 -13.19 -20.20 -7.05
N THR A 15 -12.70 -19.88 -8.26
CA THR A 15 -12.14 -20.90 -9.15
C THR A 15 -10.66 -21.17 -8.97
N VAL A 16 -9.87 -20.13 -8.65
CA VAL A 16 -8.42 -20.22 -8.58
C VAL A 16 -7.94 -20.26 -7.14
N PHE A 17 -8.39 -19.31 -6.33
CA PHE A 17 -7.90 -19.19 -4.96
C PHE A 17 -8.37 -20.34 -4.06
N SER A 18 -9.64 -20.76 -4.17
CA SER A 18 -10.17 -21.88 -3.39
C SER A 18 -9.53 -23.23 -3.70
N LYS A 19 -8.96 -23.38 -4.90
CA LYS A 19 -8.30 -24.63 -5.33
C LYS A 19 -6.80 -24.68 -5.05
N ASN A 20 -6.14 -23.53 -4.89
CA ASN A 20 -4.69 -23.43 -4.69
C ASN A 20 -4.25 -23.38 -3.22
N THR A 21 -5.12 -23.68 -2.28
CA THR A 21 -4.83 -23.69 -0.85
C THR A 21 -4.11 -24.95 -0.36
N GLY A 22 -3.29 -25.57 -1.20
CA GLY A 22 -2.59 -26.81 -0.93
C GLY A 22 -1.27 -26.69 -0.14
N SER A 23 -1.11 -25.72 0.76
CA SER A 23 -0.04 -25.82 1.76
C SER A 23 -0.52 -26.73 2.88
N PRO A 24 0.27 -27.76 3.26
CA PRO A 24 -0.11 -28.66 4.34
C PRO A 24 -0.31 -27.83 5.62
N LEU A 25 -1.46 -28.04 6.26
CA LEU A 25 -1.70 -27.59 7.62
C LEU A 25 -0.51 -28.04 8.46
N THR A 26 0.10 -27.12 9.20
CA THR A 26 1.14 -27.48 10.18
C THR A 26 0.46 -28.34 11.23
N GLU A 27 0.66 -29.66 11.14
CA GLU A 27 0.13 -30.62 12.10
C GLU A 27 0.63 -30.22 13.49
N GLY A 28 -0.31 -29.99 14.43
CA GLY A 28 0.01 -29.71 15.83
C GLY A 28 -0.31 -28.30 16.34
N SER A 29 -0.71 -27.35 15.51
CA SER A 29 -1.16 -26.04 16.03
C SER A 29 -2.55 -26.17 16.67
N PRO A 30 -2.75 -25.69 17.92
CA PRO A 30 -4.06 -25.75 18.58
C PRO A 30 -5.09 -24.97 17.78
N SER A 31 -6.29 -25.53 17.63
CA SER A 31 -7.38 -24.83 16.94
C SER A 31 -7.90 -23.70 17.82
N LEU A 32 -7.74 -22.45 17.37
CA LEU A 32 -8.36 -21.30 18.05
C LEU A 32 -9.87 -21.32 17.85
N GLY A 33 -10.62 -21.05 18.90
CA GLY A 33 -12.06 -20.79 18.80
C GLY A 33 -12.33 -19.50 17.99
N LEU A 34 -13.51 -19.38 17.38
CA LEU A 34 -13.89 -18.24 16.52
C LEU A 34 -13.64 -16.89 17.21
N ARG A 35 -13.97 -16.76 18.50
CA ARG A 35 -13.74 -15.53 19.27
C ARG A 35 -12.26 -15.13 19.25
N GLN A 36 -11.36 -16.08 19.48
CA GLN A 36 -9.92 -15.82 19.48
C GLN A 36 -9.42 -15.49 18.08
N GLN A 37 -9.91 -16.19 17.03
CA GLN A 37 -9.57 -15.86 15.64
C GLN A 37 -9.96 -14.42 15.30
N VAL A 38 -11.13 -13.94 15.72
CA VAL A 38 -11.57 -12.56 15.50
C VAL A 38 -10.65 -11.57 16.23
N ILE A 39 -10.29 -11.85 17.48
CA ILE A 39 -9.39 -10.96 18.25
C ILE A 39 -8.04 -10.84 17.57
N GLU A 40 -7.43 -11.95 17.22
CA GLU A 40 -6.12 -11.97 16.52
C GLU A 40 -6.19 -11.28 15.15
N ALA A 41 -7.25 -11.53 14.37
CA ALA A 41 -7.45 -10.87 13.08
C ALA A 41 -7.62 -9.34 13.23
N VAL A 42 -8.33 -8.87 14.25
CA VAL A 42 -8.46 -7.43 14.54
C VAL A 42 -7.10 -6.83 14.94
N GLN A 43 -6.32 -7.54 15.75
CA GLN A 43 -4.96 -7.11 16.14
C GLN A 43 -3.98 -7.11 14.96
N HIS A 44 -4.24 -7.91 13.93
CA HIS A 44 -3.42 -7.96 12.71
C HIS A 44 -3.69 -6.78 11.74
N ILE A 45 -4.85 -6.09 11.84
CA ILE A 45 -5.22 -4.96 10.95
C ILE A 45 -4.09 -3.91 10.82
N PRO A 46 -3.46 -3.40 11.90
CA PRO A 46 -2.40 -2.40 11.76
C PRO A 46 -1.21 -2.89 10.93
N ALA A 47 -0.83 -4.16 11.07
CA ALA A 47 0.24 -4.75 10.29
C ALA A 47 -0.12 -4.84 8.80
N VAL A 48 -1.36 -5.27 8.48
CA VAL A 48 -1.87 -5.33 7.10
C VAL A 48 -1.93 -3.93 6.47
N LEU A 49 -2.36 -2.92 7.22
CA LEU A 49 -2.36 -1.53 6.74
C LEU A 49 -0.94 -1.02 6.47
N ALA A 50 0.00 -1.28 7.37
CA ALA A 50 1.41 -0.92 7.18
C ALA A 50 2.02 -1.61 5.95
N GLN A 51 1.68 -2.89 5.72
CA GLN A 51 2.06 -3.61 4.51
C GLN A 51 1.48 -2.99 3.24
N GLY A 52 0.22 -2.55 3.27
CA GLY A 52 -0.44 -1.88 2.13
C GLY A 52 0.20 -0.54 1.77
N ILE A 53 0.81 0.16 2.75
CA ILE A 53 1.50 1.42 2.55
C ILE A 53 2.91 1.22 2.02
N GLY A 54 3.65 0.22 2.53
CA GLY A 54 5.06 0.13 2.21
C GLY A 54 5.74 -1.17 2.61
N ASN A 55 5.25 -2.30 2.11
CA ASN A 55 6.02 -3.54 2.17
C ASN A 55 6.04 -4.17 0.76
N PHE A 56 7.22 -4.18 0.15
CA PHE A 56 7.43 -4.59 -1.24
C PHE A 56 7.82 -6.07 -1.35
N GLY A 57 7.80 -6.58 -2.59
CA GLY A 57 8.16 -7.95 -2.88
C GLY A 57 7.16 -8.95 -2.26
N TRP A 58 7.67 -10.00 -1.64
CA TRP A 58 6.90 -11.01 -0.92
C TRP A 58 6.68 -10.66 0.57
N LEU A 59 6.50 -9.36 0.89
CA LEU A 59 6.43 -8.81 2.24
C LEU A 59 7.78 -8.88 3.01
N ASP A 60 8.85 -8.99 2.28
CA ASP A 60 10.21 -9.13 2.78
C ASP A 60 11.04 -7.84 2.65
N THR A 61 10.45 -6.81 2.05
CA THR A 61 11.11 -5.52 1.82
C THR A 61 10.29 -4.40 2.46
N PRO A 62 10.38 -4.22 3.77
CA PRO A 62 9.66 -3.13 4.43
C PRO A 62 10.24 -1.78 3.99
N MET A 63 9.34 -0.82 3.74
CA MET A 63 9.71 0.57 3.52
C MET A 63 10.53 1.09 4.71
N PRO A 64 11.59 1.88 4.47
CA PRO A 64 12.36 2.49 5.56
C PRO A 64 11.44 3.25 6.52
N ARG A 65 11.64 3.10 7.82
CA ARG A 65 10.75 3.66 8.86
C ARG A 65 10.51 5.16 8.68
N MET A 66 11.55 5.93 8.34
CA MET A 66 11.43 7.37 8.09
C MET A 66 10.52 7.69 6.92
N THR A 67 10.53 6.89 5.87
CA THR A 67 9.64 7.06 4.71
C THR A 67 8.19 6.80 5.09
N LEU A 68 7.94 5.77 5.90
CA LEU A 68 6.60 5.48 6.43
C LEU A 68 6.10 6.63 7.31
N ILE A 69 6.95 7.16 8.19
CA ILE A 69 6.61 8.32 9.05
C ILE A 69 6.27 9.54 8.18
N LEU A 70 7.11 9.87 7.20
CA LEU A 70 6.86 10.98 6.28
C LEU A 70 5.55 10.81 5.52
N TYR A 71 5.26 9.60 5.05
CA TYR A 71 4.01 9.28 4.38
C TYR A 71 2.80 9.51 5.29
N LEU A 72 2.84 9.03 6.53
CA LEU A 72 1.76 9.21 7.49
C LEU A 72 1.59 10.67 7.92
N VAL A 73 2.70 11.37 8.19
CA VAL A 73 2.70 12.81 8.54
C VAL A 73 2.14 13.67 7.40
N MET A 74 2.33 13.26 6.16
CA MET A 74 1.73 13.93 5.01
C MET A 74 0.25 13.54 4.83
N LEU A 75 -0.06 12.24 4.83
CA LEU A 75 -1.38 11.72 4.48
C LEU A 75 -2.43 12.02 5.55
N VAL A 76 -2.12 11.83 6.83
CA VAL A 76 -3.11 11.97 7.90
C VAL A 76 -3.67 13.39 8.01
N PRO A 77 -2.84 14.46 8.07
CA PRO A 77 -3.36 15.83 8.08
C PRO A 77 -4.16 16.17 6.82
N LEU A 78 -3.73 15.68 5.65
CA LEU A 78 -4.47 15.88 4.40
C LEU A 78 -5.84 15.22 4.44
N LEU A 79 -5.94 14.00 4.95
CA LEU A 79 -7.22 13.30 5.11
C LEU A 79 -8.13 14.00 6.12
N VAL A 80 -7.61 14.40 7.27
CA VAL A 80 -8.37 15.15 8.28
C VAL A 80 -8.89 16.46 7.69
N PHE A 81 -8.04 17.21 7.01
CA PHE A 81 -8.43 18.44 6.31
C PHE A 81 -9.48 18.17 5.23
N ALA A 82 -9.29 17.14 4.40
CA ALA A 82 -10.22 16.78 3.35
C ALA A 82 -11.59 16.37 3.92
N ILE A 83 -11.61 15.50 4.92
CA ILE A 83 -12.85 15.04 5.56
C ILE A 83 -13.59 16.21 6.20
N SER A 84 -12.91 17.16 6.84
CA SER A 84 -13.54 18.35 7.43
C SER A 84 -14.18 19.30 6.39
N ARG A 85 -13.82 19.17 5.12
CA ARG A 85 -14.33 20.00 4.01
C ARG A 85 -15.29 19.26 3.09
N THR A 86 -15.50 17.97 3.29
CA THR A 86 -16.39 17.14 2.46
C THR A 86 -17.86 17.25 2.93
N THR A 87 -18.77 16.84 2.05
CA THR A 87 -20.17 16.64 2.41
C THR A 87 -20.32 15.43 3.33
N ARG A 88 -21.39 15.40 4.14
CA ARG A 88 -21.71 14.25 5.00
C ARG A 88 -21.76 12.93 4.23
N LEU A 89 -22.27 12.95 2.98
CA LEU A 89 -22.33 11.78 2.11
C LEU A 89 -20.92 11.25 1.79
N VAL A 90 -19.99 12.12 1.38
CA VAL A 90 -18.61 11.71 1.09
C VAL A 90 -17.90 11.23 2.34
N GLY A 91 -18.10 11.89 3.48
CA GLY A 91 -17.58 11.45 4.77
C GLY A 91 -18.08 10.05 5.15
N SER A 92 -19.38 9.77 4.99
CA SER A 92 -19.93 8.44 5.26
C SER A 92 -19.39 7.37 4.29
N MET A 93 -19.16 7.70 3.02
CA MET A 93 -18.51 6.79 2.06
C MET A 93 -17.06 6.47 2.45
N VAL A 94 -16.30 7.46 2.94
CA VAL A 94 -14.93 7.23 3.44
C VAL A 94 -14.95 6.30 4.66
N VAL A 95 -15.84 6.56 5.62
CA VAL A 95 -16.02 5.66 6.79
C VAL A 95 -16.42 4.26 6.35
N ALA A 96 -17.35 4.14 5.41
CA ALA A 96 -17.76 2.84 4.87
C ALA A 96 -16.59 2.09 4.22
N LEU A 97 -15.74 2.77 3.44
CA LEU A 97 -14.54 2.17 2.84
C LEU A 97 -13.55 1.69 3.92
N CYS A 98 -13.34 2.47 4.98
CA CYS A 98 -12.49 2.05 6.10
C CYS A 98 -13.06 0.79 6.78
N LEU A 99 -14.36 0.78 7.07
CA LEU A 99 -15.02 -0.37 7.70
C LEU A 99 -14.99 -1.61 6.82
N VAL A 100 -15.29 -1.47 5.52
CA VAL A 100 -15.23 -2.58 4.56
C VAL A 100 -13.80 -3.12 4.45
N SER A 101 -12.78 -2.25 4.42
CA SER A 101 -11.39 -2.68 4.40
C SER A 101 -11.03 -3.49 5.66
N ALA A 102 -11.42 -3.02 6.84
CA ALA A 102 -11.18 -3.72 8.10
C ALA A 102 -11.91 -5.07 8.14
N LEU A 103 -13.19 -5.11 7.74
CA LEU A 103 -13.98 -6.34 7.69
C LEU A 103 -13.39 -7.36 6.70
N LEU A 104 -12.89 -6.91 5.55
CA LEU A 104 -12.22 -7.78 4.59
C LEU A 104 -10.94 -8.40 5.16
N VAL A 105 -10.12 -7.62 5.88
CA VAL A 105 -8.94 -8.16 6.56
C VAL A 105 -9.34 -9.25 7.55
N VAL A 106 -10.32 -8.96 8.43
CA VAL A 106 -10.79 -9.94 9.43
C VAL A 106 -11.34 -11.18 8.77
N ALA A 107 -12.19 -11.04 7.73
CA ALA A 107 -12.77 -12.17 7.03
C ALA A 107 -11.70 -13.03 6.33
N GLN A 108 -10.73 -12.38 5.68
CA GLN A 108 -9.61 -13.07 5.05
C GLN A 108 -8.75 -13.81 6.06
N ASP A 109 -8.39 -13.17 7.18
CA ASP A 109 -7.57 -13.78 8.21
C ASP A 109 -8.25 -14.99 8.85
N ILE A 110 -9.54 -14.91 9.14
CA ILE A 110 -10.31 -16.07 9.63
C ILE A 110 -10.30 -17.20 8.58
N ASN A 111 -10.48 -16.86 7.30
CA ASN A 111 -10.44 -17.85 6.23
C ASN A 111 -9.05 -18.48 6.09
N TYR A 112 -7.99 -17.68 6.09
CA TYR A 112 -6.61 -18.18 6.08
C TYR A 112 -6.32 -19.06 7.29
N TYR A 113 -6.73 -18.64 8.48
CA TYR A 113 -6.52 -19.42 9.69
C TYR A 113 -7.23 -20.78 9.63
N ASN A 114 -8.46 -20.82 9.13
CA ASN A 114 -9.19 -22.07 9.00
C ASN A 114 -8.56 -23.02 7.98
N LEU A 115 -7.96 -22.48 6.90
CA LEU A 115 -7.31 -23.26 5.85
C LEU A 115 -5.86 -23.63 6.16
N LEU A 116 -5.07 -22.69 6.70
CA LEU A 116 -3.62 -22.78 6.79
C LEU A 116 -3.07 -22.68 8.22
N ARG A 117 -3.94 -22.49 9.22
CA ARG A 117 -3.57 -22.24 10.63
C ARG A 117 -2.66 -21.03 10.81
N ASN A 118 -2.75 -20.05 9.92
CA ASN A 118 -1.97 -18.83 9.95
C ASN A 118 -2.82 -17.63 9.53
N PHE A 119 -2.52 -16.44 10.06
CA PHE A 119 -3.11 -15.18 9.62
C PHE A 119 -2.33 -14.68 8.40
N GLY A 120 -2.96 -14.68 7.24
CA GLY A 120 -2.28 -14.52 5.95
C GLY A 120 -2.73 -13.31 5.13
N SER A 121 -3.59 -12.45 5.67
CA SER A 121 -4.02 -11.23 4.99
C SER A 121 -2.83 -10.32 4.71
N GLN A 122 -2.80 -9.77 3.50
CA GLN A 122 -1.72 -8.90 3.04
C GLN A 122 -2.29 -7.55 2.61
N GLY A 123 -1.53 -6.48 2.85
CA GLY A 123 -1.92 -5.11 2.54
C GLY A 123 -2.35 -4.90 1.09
N ARG A 124 -1.74 -5.62 0.14
CA ARG A 124 -2.11 -5.57 -1.29
C ARG A 124 -3.55 -6.01 -1.57
N HIS A 125 -4.14 -6.87 -0.73
CA HIS A 125 -5.52 -7.35 -0.93
C HIS A 125 -6.56 -6.24 -0.66
N VAL A 126 -6.25 -5.30 0.21
CA VAL A 126 -7.12 -4.17 0.54
C VAL A 126 -6.65 -2.84 -0.07
N MET A 127 -5.49 -2.82 -0.73
CA MET A 127 -4.90 -1.63 -1.34
C MET A 127 -5.88 -0.86 -2.26
N PRO A 128 -6.67 -1.49 -3.13
CA PRO A 128 -7.62 -0.76 -3.98
C PRO A 128 -8.63 0.08 -3.17
N LEU A 129 -9.08 -0.43 -2.02
CA LEU A 129 -9.99 0.29 -1.12
C LEU A 129 -9.25 1.39 -0.37
N LEU A 130 -8.04 1.11 0.12
CA LEU A 130 -7.20 2.09 0.84
C LEU A 130 -6.85 3.28 -0.06
N VAL A 131 -6.53 3.05 -1.33
CA VAL A 131 -6.27 4.11 -2.33
C VAL A 131 -7.55 4.90 -2.65
N GLY A 132 -8.71 4.25 -2.63
CA GLY A 132 -10.00 4.89 -2.82
C GLY A 132 -10.32 5.95 -1.75
N ILE A 133 -9.83 5.77 -0.51
CA ILE A 133 -10.09 6.70 0.59
C ILE A 133 -9.56 8.11 0.31
N PRO A 134 -8.27 8.35 0.03
CA PRO A 134 -7.77 9.68 -0.28
C PRO A 134 -8.35 10.26 -1.59
N ILE A 135 -8.55 9.43 -2.60
CA ILE A 135 -9.16 9.89 -3.87
C ILE A 135 -10.56 10.43 -3.62
N LEU A 136 -11.38 9.72 -2.86
CA LEU A 136 -12.74 10.14 -2.55
C LEU A 136 -12.77 11.37 -1.63
N ALA A 137 -11.94 11.37 -0.58
CA ALA A 137 -11.85 12.47 0.37
C ALA A 137 -11.39 13.77 -0.30
N MET A 138 -10.39 13.69 -1.19
CA MET A 138 -9.79 14.87 -1.85
C MET A 138 -10.55 15.35 -3.09
N ARG A 139 -11.59 14.64 -3.54
CA ARG A 139 -12.28 14.89 -4.82
C ARG A 139 -12.68 16.35 -5.08
N LYS A 140 -13.07 17.09 -4.05
CA LYS A 140 -13.53 18.49 -4.15
C LYS A 140 -12.67 19.45 -3.33
N VAL A 141 -11.55 18.99 -2.79
CA VAL A 141 -10.70 19.79 -1.93
C VAL A 141 -9.63 20.48 -2.78
N LYS A 142 -9.62 21.80 -2.75
CA LYS A 142 -8.55 22.60 -3.35
C LYS A 142 -7.50 22.89 -2.26
N LEU A 143 -6.28 22.45 -2.49
CA LEU A 143 -5.15 22.76 -1.61
C LEU A 143 -4.53 24.10 -2.01
N PRO A 144 -4.08 24.93 -1.05
CA PRO A 144 -3.23 26.08 -1.36
C PRO A 144 -2.01 25.65 -2.19
N SER A 145 -1.59 26.46 -3.13
CA SER A 145 -0.50 26.12 -4.07
C SER A 145 0.80 25.72 -3.35
N ARG A 146 1.14 26.38 -2.22
CA ARG A 146 2.29 26.02 -1.39
C ARG A 146 2.15 24.64 -0.75
N THR A 147 0.97 24.33 -0.18
CA THR A 147 0.69 23.02 0.41
C THR A 147 0.77 21.94 -0.66
N ASN A 148 0.19 22.17 -1.83
CA ASN A 148 0.24 21.24 -2.93
C ASN A 148 1.69 20.99 -3.40
N ALA A 149 2.53 22.03 -3.51
CA ALA A 149 3.94 21.89 -3.85
C ALA A 149 4.69 21.01 -2.81
N VAL A 150 4.45 21.24 -1.52
CA VAL A 150 5.06 20.43 -0.44
C VAL A 150 4.62 18.97 -0.55
N VAL A 151 3.33 18.71 -0.74
CA VAL A 151 2.78 17.35 -0.90
C VAL A 151 3.43 16.63 -2.07
N VAL A 152 3.53 17.30 -3.22
CA VAL A 152 4.12 16.72 -4.44
C VAL A 152 5.61 16.41 -4.24
N VAL A 153 6.37 17.32 -3.61
CA VAL A 153 7.81 17.11 -3.33
C VAL A 153 8.00 15.96 -2.35
N VAL A 154 7.28 15.95 -1.23
CA VAL A 154 7.36 14.86 -0.23
C VAL A 154 6.98 13.53 -0.84
N TRP A 155 5.92 13.49 -1.66
CA TRP A 155 5.53 12.28 -2.37
C TRP A 155 6.63 11.79 -3.33
N ALA A 156 7.26 12.67 -4.11
CA ALA A 156 8.37 12.31 -4.99
C ALA A 156 9.56 11.73 -4.21
N LEU A 157 9.92 12.35 -3.06
CA LEU A 157 10.99 11.83 -2.19
C LEU A 157 10.66 10.43 -1.64
N ILE A 158 9.41 10.21 -1.22
CA ILE A 158 8.92 8.91 -0.77
C ILE A 158 9.05 7.87 -1.89
N MET A 159 8.64 8.21 -3.11
CA MET A 159 8.72 7.31 -4.28
C MET A 159 10.16 6.92 -4.60
N VAL A 160 11.07 7.89 -4.66
CA VAL A 160 12.50 7.63 -4.90
C VAL A 160 13.07 6.73 -3.82
N TRP A 161 12.88 7.08 -2.55
CA TRP A 161 13.46 6.33 -1.45
C TRP A 161 12.92 4.91 -1.33
N SER A 162 11.63 4.74 -1.55
CA SER A 162 10.97 3.43 -1.58
C SER A 162 11.47 2.57 -2.73
N GLY A 163 11.61 3.17 -3.91
CA GLY A 163 12.14 2.50 -5.09
C GLY A 163 13.59 2.08 -4.93
N LEU A 164 14.43 2.93 -4.29
CA LEU A 164 15.81 2.58 -3.96
C LEU A 164 15.88 1.42 -2.97
N ALA A 165 15.01 1.39 -1.97
CA ALA A 165 14.92 0.27 -1.03
C ALA A 165 14.55 -1.05 -1.73
N ALA A 166 13.58 -1.00 -2.65
CA ALA A 166 13.21 -2.14 -3.46
C ALA A 166 14.36 -2.57 -4.39
N LEU A 167 15.03 -1.63 -5.06
CA LEU A 167 16.16 -1.92 -5.94
C LEU A 167 17.32 -2.57 -5.18
N ARG A 168 17.66 -2.03 -4.00
CA ARG A 168 18.68 -2.62 -3.12
C ARG A 168 18.34 -4.05 -2.74
N ARG A 169 17.09 -4.31 -2.37
CA ARG A 169 16.63 -5.66 -2.00
C ARG A 169 16.93 -6.68 -3.10
N TYR A 170 16.68 -6.33 -4.36
CA TYR A 170 16.97 -7.22 -5.48
C TYR A 170 18.46 -7.30 -5.81
N ALA A 171 19.19 -6.20 -5.67
CA ALA A 171 20.61 -6.15 -6.01
C ALA A 171 21.51 -6.85 -4.98
N VAL A 172 21.24 -6.68 -3.68
CA VAL A 172 22.11 -7.14 -2.57
C VAL A 172 21.44 -8.19 -1.68
N GLY A 173 20.11 -8.22 -1.65
CA GLY A 173 19.33 -9.16 -0.83
C GLY A 173 18.62 -8.51 0.36
N ILE A 174 18.05 -9.37 1.22
CA ILE A 174 17.15 -8.98 2.33
C ILE A 174 17.93 -8.50 3.56
N LEU A 175 19.20 -8.86 3.68
CA LEU A 175 19.99 -8.57 4.86
C LEU A 175 20.06 -7.07 5.16
N PRO A 176 20.06 -6.67 6.46
CA PRO A 176 20.25 -5.28 6.84
C PRO A 176 21.57 -4.74 6.29
N GLY A 177 21.56 -3.52 5.79
CA GLY A 177 22.76 -2.89 5.25
C GLY A 177 22.50 -1.50 4.69
N ASN A 178 23.54 -0.85 4.16
CA ASN A 178 23.47 0.47 3.60
C ASN A 178 22.86 0.45 2.19
N GLN A 179 22.08 1.48 1.84
CA GLN A 179 21.53 1.63 0.48
C GLN A 179 22.64 1.70 -0.60
N LEU A 180 23.83 2.22 -0.26
CA LEU A 180 24.94 2.35 -1.18
C LEU A 180 25.59 1.01 -1.58
N GLU A 181 25.36 -0.06 -0.82
CA GLU A 181 25.91 -1.40 -1.12
C GLU A 181 25.45 -1.92 -2.48
N MET A 182 24.26 -1.51 -2.94
CA MET A 182 23.77 -1.91 -4.26
C MET A 182 24.65 -1.45 -5.43
N TYR A 183 25.49 -0.42 -5.22
CA TYR A 183 26.42 0.07 -6.25
C TYR A 183 27.78 -0.61 -6.24
N THR A 184 28.14 -1.27 -5.13
CA THR A 184 29.47 -1.86 -4.93
C THR A 184 29.45 -3.37 -4.73
N GLN A 185 28.33 -3.92 -4.22
CA GLN A 185 28.21 -5.32 -3.82
C GLN A 185 27.03 -6.03 -4.48
N ALA A 186 26.48 -5.48 -5.56
CA ALA A 186 25.33 -6.08 -6.23
C ALA A 186 25.64 -7.49 -6.74
N ALA A 187 24.93 -8.48 -6.24
CA ALA A 187 24.91 -9.84 -6.74
C ALA A 187 24.05 -9.99 -8.00
N TRP A 188 23.08 -9.07 -8.18
CA TRP A 188 22.24 -8.96 -9.35
C TRP A 188 22.10 -7.49 -9.77
N GLN A 189 22.02 -7.26 -11.07
CA GLN A 189 21.76 -5.94 -11.64
C GLN A 189 20.70 -6.04 -12.74
N PRO A 190 19.87 -5.00 -12.91
CA PRO A 190 19.06 -4.88 -14.11
C PRO A 190 19.92 -4.86 -15.36
N ASP A 191 19.40 -5.32 -16.50
CA ASP A 191 20.13 -5.32 -17.79
C ASP A 191 20.64 -3.92 -18.17
N ILE A 192 19.93 -2.87 -17.78
CA ILE A 192 20.32 -1.47 -17.98
C ILE A 192 21.38 -0.97 -16.99
N GLY A 193 21.79 -1.82 -16.04
CA GLY A 193 22.69 -1.46 -14.94
C GLY A 193 22.02 -0.69 -13.80
N ILE A 194 22.61 -0.79 -12.60
CA ILE A 194 22.05 -0.23 -11.35
C ILE A 194 21.96 1.30 -11.38
N TRP A 195 22.94 1.97 -11.98
CA TRP A 195 22.99 3.43 -12.09
C TRP A 195 21.87 3.96 -12.97
N LEU A 196 21.67 3.37 -14.16
CA LEU A 196 20.63 3.82 -15.08
C LEU A 196 19.24 3.55 -14.50
N ALA A 197 19.05 2.41 -13.80
CA ALA A 197 17.81 2.11 -13.08
C ALA A 197 17.52 3.14 -11.98
N THR A 198 18.55 3.56 -11.23
CA THR A 198 18.44 4.63 -10.21
C THR A 198 18.05 5.97 -10.84
N PHE A 199 18.72 6.36 -11.93
CA PHE A 199 18.39 7.60 -12.65
C PHE A 199 16.98 7.56 -13.24
N ALA A 200 16.58 6.44 -13.84
CA ALA A 200 15.22 6.27 -14.39
C ALA A 200 14.15 6.40 -13.29
N LEU A 201 14.38 5.81 -12.12
CA LEU A 201 13.50 5.93 -10.96
C LEU A 201 13.37 7.39 -10.48
N ALA A 202 14.50 8.09 -10.32
CA ALA A 202 14.49 9.49 -9.90
C ALA A 202 13.80 10.38 -10.94
N PHE A 203 14.13 10.20 -12.22
CA PHE A 203 13.49 10.92 -13.31
C PHE A 203 12.00 10.67 -13.37
N GLY A 204 11.55 9.42 -13.26
CA GLY A 204 10.14 9.04 -13.24
C GLY A 204 9.37 9.70 -12.08
N ALA A 205 9.96 9.74 -10.89
CA ALA A 205 9.38 10.41 -9.74
C ALA A 205 9.27 11.93 -9.95
N ILE A 206 10.31 12.58 -10.47
CA ILE A 206 10.33 14.02 -10.77
C ILE A 206 9.31 14.35 -11.88
N ALA A 207 9.26 13.58 -12.94
CA ALA A 207 8.31 13.77 -14.04
C ALA A 207 6.87 13.63 -13.57
N SER A 208 6.58 12.61 -12.75
CA SER A 208 5.26 12.40 -12.16
C SER A 208 4.86 13.54 -11.23
N ALA A 209 5.80 14.02 -10.40
CA ALA A 209 5.61 15.17 -9.52
C ALA A 209 5.31 16.45 -10.32
N TRP A 210 6.08 16.68 -11.38
CA TRP A 210 5.87 17.81 -12.29
C TRP A 210 4.48 17.77 -12.95
N CYS A 211 4.08 16.60 -13.48
CA CYS A 211 2.75 16.42 -14.07
C CYS A 211 1.63 16.69 -13.04
N ALA A 212 1.74 16.11 -11.85
CA ALA A 212 0.77 16.31 -10.78
C ALA A 212 0.65 17.81 -10.39
N TRP A 213 1.78 18.48 -10.25
CA TRP A 213 1.81 19.92 -9.95
C TRP A 213 1.19 20.74 -11.07
N ARG A 214 1.53 20.48 -12.34
CA ARG A 214 0.96 21.20 -13.50
C ARG A 214 -0.56 21.03 -13.58
N ILE A 215 -1.07 19.82 -13.40
CA ILE A 215 -2.51 19.53 -13.39
C ILE A 215 -3.20 20.34 -12.29
N SER A 216 -2.61 20.41 -11.11
CA SER A 216 -3.20 21.13 -9.97
C SER A 216 -3.24 22.63 -10.19
N VAL A 217 -2.22 23.23 -10.82
CA VAL A 217 -2.19 24.67 -11.14
C VAL A 217 -3.24 25.00 -12.19
N THR A 218 -3.30 24.25 -13.29
CA THR A 218 -4.29 24.50 -14.36
C THR A 218 -5.74 24.28 -13.91
N ALA A 219 -5.98 23.45 -12.91
CA ALA A 219 -7.30 23.26 -12.31
C ALA A 219 -7.73 24.42 -11.37
N HIS A 220 -6.79 25.29 -10.95
CA HIS A 220 -7.08 26.49 -10.16
C HIS A 220 -7.52 27.68 -11.02
N ASP A 221 -7.07 27.71 -12.28
CA ASP A 221 -7.31 28.81 -13.21
C ASP A 221 -8.68 28.69 -13.95
N ARG A 222 -9.37 27.58 -13.72
CA ARG A 222 -10.73 27.31 -14.22
C ARG A 222 -11.77 27.36 -13.11
#